data_2b88e83dab10f3dc61385132ab931676
#
_entry.id   2b88e83dab10f3dc61385132ab931676
#
_cell.length_a   1.000
_cell.length_b   1.000
_cell.length_c   1.000
_cell.angle_alpha   90.00
_cell.angle_beta   90.00
_cell.angle_gamma   90.00
#
_symmetry.space_group_name_H-M   'P 1'
#
loop_
_entity.id
_entity.type
_entity.pdbx_description
1 polymer ?
#
loop_
_entity_poly.entity_id
_entity_poly.type
_entity_poly.pdbx_seq_one_letter_code
_entity_poly.pdbx_strand_id
1 'polypeptide(L)'
;MNKNMKILGLCLLAAMAAMAFVGTGTASATKLCSVNTSPCPAGNTYGKGTAIKAQLVPGTTSTMSSGFVNISCTESTISGKTTSEGGAGAVKGTISSVTWKGCTSGLGACTASALNTPWSAEVTGSGGNGSMSISGAGGKFTCGGTTCEYSASKASVSVSGGNPATIKASSISFSKTGGGFLCSSTASWSGTYEATAPKPLFIVSG
;
A
#
# COMPACT_ATOMS: atom_id res chain seq x y z
N MET A 1 4.02 69.91 -30.86
CA MET A 1 4.08 69.37 -29.49
C MET A 1 3.15 68.16 -29.43
N ASN A 2 3.72 66.99 -29.21
CA ASN A 2 3.17 65.67 -29.54
C ASN A 2 2.11 65.15 -28.56
N LYS A 3 0.91 64.83 -29.12
CA LYS A 3 -0.24 64.24 -28.40
C LYS A 3 -0.30 62.71 -28.45
N ASN A 4 0.81 62.01 -28.69
CA ASN A 4 0.75 60.55 -28.98
C ASN A 4 1.47 59.66 -27.93
N MET A 5 1.44 60.00 -26.63
CA MET A 5 2.15 59.21 -25.62
C MET A 5 1.29 58.83 -24.40
N LYS A 6 0.01 58.45 -24.64
CA LYS A 6 -0.90 57.99 -23.54
C LYS A 6 -1.65 56.70 -23.81
N ILE A 7 -1.36 55.91 -24.85
CA ILE A 7 -2.12 54.68 -25.18
C ILE A 7 -1.26 53.40 -25.01
N LEU A 8 -0.01 53.48 -24.62
CA LEU A 8 0.85 52.28 -24.48
C LEU A 8 0.90 51.67 -23.08
N GLY A 9 0.12 52.19 -22.12
CA GLY A 9 0.18 51.75 -20.73
C GLY A 9 -0.93 50.78 -20.28
N LEU A 10 -1.90 50.45 -21.13
CA LEU A 10 -3.12 49.71 -20.66
C LEU A 10 -3.21 48.27 -21.17
N CYS A 11 -2.30 47.77 -22.00
CA CYS A 11 -2.33 46.41 -22.54
C CYS A 11 -1.46 45.41 -21.83
N LEU A 12 -0.69 45.83 -20.79
CA LEU A 12 0.24 44.90 -20.06
C LEU A 12 -0.31 44.36 -18.75
N LEU A 13 -1.51 44.77 -18.32
CA LEU A 13 -2.11 44.29 -17.05
C LEU A 13 -3.18 43.18 -17.25
N ALA A 14 -3.53 42.86 -18.49
CA ALA A 14 -4.52 41.81 -18.79
C ALA A 14 -3.91 40.40 -19.02
N ALA A 15 -2.57 40.29 -19.10
CA ALA A 15 -1.92 39.01 -19.41
C ALA A 15 -1.46 38.23 -18.19
N MET A 16 -1.59 38.73 -16.95
CA MET A 16 -1.15 38.04 -15.73
C MET A 16 -2.28 37.38 -14.91
N ALA A 17 -3.51 37.43 -15.37
CA ALA A 17 -4.65 36.78 -14.67
C ALA A 17 -5.01 35.37 -15.18
N ALA A 18 -4.29 34.82 -16.17
CA ALA A 18 -4.61 33.56 -16.81
C ALA A 18 -3.72 32.36 -16.39
N MET A 19 -2.80 32.55 -15.44
CA MET A 19 -1.89 31.46 -15.01
C MET A 19 -2.10 30.98 -13.56
N ALA A 20 -3.24 31.24 -12.96
CA ALA A 20 -3.55 30.79 -11.59
C ALA A 20 -4.49 29.57 -11.51
N PHE A 21 -4.69 28.84 -12.61
CA PHE A 21 -5.38 27.54 -12.62
C PHE A 21 -4.43 26.38 -12.96
N VAL A 22 -3.20 26.42 -12.44
CA VAL A 22 -2.36 25.23 -12.45
C VAL A 22 -2.67 24.44 -11.18
N GLY A 23 -3.69 23.57 -11.30
CA GLY A 23 -3.71 22.29 -10.64
C GLY A 23 -3.50 22.30 -9.12
N THR A 24 -4.46 22.77 -8.32
CA THR A 24 -4.74 22.03 -7.11
C THR A 24 -5.15 20.64 -7.59
N GLY A 25 -4.20 19.71 -7.60
CA GLY A 25 -4.53 18.30 -7.77
C GLY A 25 -5.61 17.98 -6.75
N THR A 26 -6.85 17.95 -7.21
CA THR A 26 -7.95 17.43 -6.40
C THR A 26 -7.49 16.05 -5.97
N ALA A 27 -7.30 15.86 -4.67
CA ALA A 27 -7.03 14.53 -4.12
C ALA A 27 -8.14 13.65 -4.69
N SER A 28 -7.78 12.81 -5.68
CA SER A 28 -8.76 12.02 -6.40
C SER A 28 -9.49 11.18 -5.38
N ALA A 29 -10.78 11.42 -5.23
CA ALA A 29 -11.63 10.64 -4.35
C ALA A 29 -11.43 9.15 -4.70
N THR A 30 -10.96 8.36 -3.73
CA THR A 30 -10.70 6.94 -3.93
C THR A 30 -11.80 6.13 -3.28
N LYS A 31 -12.32 5.13 -3.98
CA LYS A 31 -13.27 4.15 -3.44
C LYS A 31 -12.84 2.73 -3.79
N LEU A 32 -13.20 1.78 -2.93
CA LEU A 32 -13.17 0.35 -3.23
C LEU A 32 -14.51 -0.06 -3.80
N CYS A 33 -14.50 -0.72 -4.95
CA CYS A 33 -15.70 -1.02 -5.73
C CYS A 33 -15.70 -2.47 -6.21
N SER A 34 -16.89 -3.05 -6.36
CA SER A 34 -17.06 -4.40 -6.94
C SER A 34 -17.04 -4.39 -8.47
N VAL A 35 -17.08 -3.22 -9.10
CA VAL A 35 -17.01 -3.04 -10.56
C VAL A 35 -15.93 -2.03 -10.91
N ASN A 36 -15.31 -2.18 -12.08
CA ASN A 36 -14.29 -1.24 -12.57
C ASN A 36 -14.94 -0.08 -13.32
N THR A 37 -15.72 0.73 -12.60
CA THR A 37 -16.45 1.89 -13.15
C THR A 37 -16.23 3.10 -12.26
N SER A 38 -15.91 4.25 -12.85
CA SER A 38 -15.75 5.53 -12.16
C SER A 38 -16.82 6.50 -12.64
N PRO A 39 -17.55 7.16 -11.74
CA PRO A 39 -17.52 6.93 -10.27
C PRO A 39 -18.11 5.56 -9.91
N CYS A 40 -17.72 5.03 -8.73
CA CYS A 40 -18.27 3.77 -8.24
C CYS A 40 -19.78 3.89 -7.99
N PRO A 41 -20.62 3.05 -8.61
CA PRO A 41 -22.06 3.05 -8.33
C PRO A 41 -22.36 2.77 -6.86
N ALA A 42 -23.40 3.41 -6.30
CA ALA A 42 -23.71 3.36 -4.87
C ALA A 42 -23.86 1.91 -4.32
N GLY A 43 -24.49 1.02 -5.06
CA GLY A 43 -24.68 -0.40 -4.66
C GLY A 43 -23.42 -1.27 -4.79
N ASN A 44 -22.33 -0.74 -5.38
CA ASN A 44 -21.09 -1.47 -5.66
C ASN A 44 -19.91 -1.03 -4.78
N THR A 45 -20.12 -0.05 -3.90
CA THR A 45 -19.07 0.47 -3.01
C THR A 45 -18.86 -0.44 -1.82
N TYR A 46 -17.62 -0.78 -1.54
CA TYR A 46 -17.20 -1.42 -0.30
C TYR A 46 -16.99 -0.36 0.79
N GLY A 47 -17.95 -0.27 1.70
CA GLY A 47 -17.98 0.76 2.73
C GLY A 47 -17.09 0.48 3.93
N LYS A 48 -17.22 1.33 4.95
CA LYS A 48 -16.57 1.16 6.26
C LYS A 48 -16.99 -0.16 6.90
N GLY A 49 -16.01 -0.88 7.48
CA GLY A 49 -16.21 -2.18 8.14
C GLY A 49 -16.10 -3.38 7.18
N THR A 50 -15.92 -3.16 5.87
CA THR A 50 -15.72 -4.25 4.92
C THR A 50 -14.47 -5.05 5.28
N ALA A 51 -14.65 -6.36 5.49
CA ALA A 51 -13.52 -7.27 5.75
C ALA A 51 -12.67 -7.44 4.49
N ILE A 52 -11.37 -7.24 4.63
CA ILE A 52 -10.38 -7.45 3.58
C ILE A 52 -9.53 -8.65 3.96
N LYS A 53 -9.49 -9.65 3.08
CA LYS A 53 -8.64 -10.83 3.25
C LYS A 53 -7.84 -11.04 1.98
N ALA A 54 -6.57 -11.40 2.14
CA ALA A 54 -5.70 -11.76 1.05
C ALA A 54 -4.82 -12.96 1.45
N GLN A 55 -4.40 -13.72 0.46
CA GLN A 55 -3.47 -14.83 0.61
C GLN A 55 -2.33 -14.71 -0.39
N LEU A 56 -1.21 -15.31 -0.09
CA LEU A 56 -0.11 -15.44 -1.05
C LEU A 56 -0.63 -16.17 -2.30
N VAL A 57 -0.27 -15.67 -3.48
CA VAL A 57 -0.66 -16.32 -4.74
C VAL A 57 -0.12 -17.75 -4.75
N PRO A 58 -0.95 -18.77 -5.00
CA PRO A 58 -0.53 -20.16 -5.03
C PRO A 58 0.69 -20.40 -5.92
N GLY A 59 1.63 -21.20 -5.45
CA GLY A 59 2.88 -21.50 -6.16
C GLY A 59 3.94 -20.40 -6.09
N THR A 60 3.67 -19.28 -5.40
CA THR A 60 4.66 -18.23 -5.14
C THR A 60 5.17 -18.28 -3.70
N THR A 61 6.20 -17.48 -3.40
CA THR A 61 6.74 -17.37 -2.04
C THR A 61 6.74 -15.91 -1.58
N SER A 62 6.55 -15.72 -0.28
CA SER A 62 6.84 -14.46 0.39
C SER A 62 8.27 -14.53 0.93
N THR A 63 9.10 -13.55 0.57
CA THR A 63 10.53 -13.57 0.93
C THR A 63 10.90 -12.38 1.80
N MET A 64 11.74 -12.63 2.79
CA MET A 64 12.43 -11.62 3.58
C MET A 64 13.93 -11.80 3.39
N SER A 65 14.61 -10.79 2.86
CA SER A 65 16.05 -10.76 2.66
C SER A 65 16.69 -9.82 3.67
N SER A 66 17.59 -10.32 4.52
CA SER A 66 18.27 -9.54 5.56
C SER A 66 19.78 -9.82 5.55
N GLY A 67 20.43 -9.56 4.43
CA GLY A 67 21.87 -9.80 4.27
C GLY A 67 22.23 -11.28 4.33
N PHE A 68 22.58 -11.80 5.50
CA PHE A 68 23.01 -13.20 5.67
C PHE A 68 21.84 -14.19 5.73
N VAL A 69 20.64 -13.75 6.09
CA VAL A 69 19.47 -14.62 6.25
C VAL A 69 18.39 -14.25 5.27
N ASN A 70 18.18 -15.13 4.28
CA ASN A 70 17.07 -15.03 3.36
C ASN A 70 16.02 -16.07 3.77
N ILE A 71 14.82 -15.59 4.08
CA ILE A 71 13.68 -16.40 4.51
C ILE A 71 12.70 -16.47 3.38
N SER A 72 12.23 -17.67 3.07
CA SER A 72 11.17 -17.92 2.10
C SER A 72 10.04 -18.67 2.77
N CYS A 73 8.81 -18.13 2.66
CA CYS A 73 7.60 -18.74 3.21
C CYS A 73 6.65 -19.13 2.08
N THR A 74 6.13 -20.35 2.12
CA THR A 74 5.23 -20.88 1.05
C THR A 74 3.78 -20.50 1.23
N GLU A 75 3.38 -20.08 2.43
CA GLU A 75 2.04 -19.61 2.72
C GLU A 75 2.10 -18.30 3.50
N SER A 76 1.20 -17.39 3.18
CA SER A 76 0.97 -16.18 3.97
C SER A 76 -0.44 -15.70 3.79
N THR A 77 -1.05 -15.18 4.86
CA THR A 77 -2.38 -14.57 4.82
C THR A 77 -2.36 -13.21 5.48
N ILE A 78 -3.21 -12.32 4.97
CA ILE A 78 -3.41 -10.96 5.49
C ILE A 78 -4.90 -10.80 5.77
N SER A 79 -5.24 -10.26 6.94
CA SER A 79 -6.63 -9.96 7.30
C SER A 79 -6.73 -8.56 7.89
N GLY A 80 -7.80 -7.86 7.55
CA GLY A 80 -8.06 -6.51 8.00
C GLY A 80 -9.48 -6.05 7.68
N LYS A 81 -9.72 -4.77 7.84
CA LYS A 81 -11.00 -4.14 7.49
C LYS A 81 -10.82 -2.69 7.09
N THR A 82 -11.74 -2.17 6.29
CA THR A 82 -11.84 -0.73 6.01
C THR A 82 -12.32 0.04 7.25
N THR A 83 -11.78 1.23 7.46
CA THR A 83 -12.20 2.16 8.53
C THR A 83 -12.86 3.42 7.99
N SER A 84 -12.74 3.66 6.68
CA SER A 84 -13.45 4.71 5.95
C SER A 84 -13.97 4.17 4.61
N GLU A 85 -14.92 4.88 4.01
CA GLU A 85 -15.47 4.57 2.69
C GLU A 85 -14.66 5.21 1.54
N GLY A 86 -13.64 5.99 1.88
CA GLY A 86 -13.01 6.87 0.91
C GLY A 86 -13.86 8.12 0.66
N GLY A 87 -13.78 8.68 -0.52
CA GLY A 87 -14.44 9.94 -0.88
C GLY A 87 -13.38 10.99 -1.23
N ALA A 88 -13.33 12.14 -0.56
CA ALA A 88 -12.37 13.20 -0.86
C ALA A 88 -10.88 12.85 -0.58
N GLY A 89 -10.55 11.59 -0.35
CA GLY A 89 -9.18 11.14 -0.05
C GLY A 89 -9.04 9.63 -0.13
N ALA A 90 -8.00 9.11 0.52
CA ALA A 90 -7.69 7.68 0.59
C ALA A 90 -8.78 6.87 1.30
N VAL A 91 -8.96 5.62 0.89
CA VAL A 91 -9.68 4.64 1.70
C VAL A 91 -8.76 4.19 2.82
N LYS A 92 -9.18 4.38 4.06
CA LYS A 92 -8.44 3.98 5.25
C LYS A 92 -8.89 2.60 5.72
N GLY A 93 -7.95 1.86 6.29
CA GLY A 93 -8.19 0.54 6.86
C GLY A 93 -7.18 0.17 7.94
N THR A 94 -7.39 -1.00 8.51
CA THR A 94 -6.44 -1.63 9.45
C THR A 94 -6.14 -3.05 9.00
N ILE A 95 -4.88 -3.46 9.14
CA ILE A 95 -4.43 -4.85 8.98
C ILE A 95 -4.29 -5.41 10.38
N SER A 96 -5.20 -6.29 10.76
CA SER A 96 -5.27 -6.86 12.12
C SER A 96 -4.41 -8.11 12.30
N SER A 97 -4.09 -8.80 11.19
CA SER A 97 -3.32 -10.05 11.24
C SER A 97 -2.55 -10.27 9.94
N VAL A 98 -1.31 -10.70 10.08
CA VAL A 98 -0.51 -11.29 9.00
C VAL A 98 0.10 -12.57 9.54
N THR A 99 0.00 -13.65 8.78
CA THR A 99 0.59 -14.96 9.13
C THR A 99 1.51 -15.43 8.02
N TRP A 100 2.51 -16.19 8.39
CA TRP A 100 3.42 -16.88 7.47
C TRP A 100 3.59 -18.33 7.91
N LYS A 101 3.66 -19.26 6.95
CA LYS A 101 3.87 -20.67 7.19
C LYS A 101 4.83 -21.27 6.16
N GLY A 102 5.36 -22.45 6.48
CA GLY A 102 6.32 -23.11 5.61
C GLY A 102 7.56 -22.26 5.36
N CYS A 103 8.03 -21.52 6.38
CA CYS A 103 9.18 -20.65 6.26
C CYS A 103 10.47 -21.42 6.42
N THR A 104 11.42 -21.21 5.52
CA THR A 104 12.74 -21.81 5.53
C THR A 104 13.81 -20.77 5.17
N SER A 105 15.05 -21.06 5.55
CA SER A 105 16.25 -20.31 5.18
C SER A 105 17.43 -21.26 5.00
N GLY A 106 18.60 -20.73 4.63
CA GLY A 106 19.85 -21.50 4.66
C GLY A 106 20.22 -22.06 6.03
N LEU A 107 19.59 -21.56 7.11
CA LEU A 107 19.76 -22.04 8.49
C LEU A 107 18.71 -23.08 8.91
N GLY A 108 17.87 -23.57 7.99
CA GLY A 108 16.79 -24.53 8.23
C GLY A 108 15.41 -23.88 8.37
N ALA A 109 14.51 -24.56 9.10
CA ALA A 109 13.15 -24.08 9.33
C ALA A 109 13.14 -22.79 10.15
N CYS A 110 12.20 -21.91 9.77
CA CYS A 110 12.00 -20.60 10.39
C CYS A 110 10.57 -20.46 10.91
N THR A 111 10.40 -19.64 11.94
CA THR A 111 9.10 -19.12 12.36
C THR A 111 9.04 -17.62 12.08
N ALA A 112 7.84 -17.14 11.70
CA ALA A 112 7.60 -15.73 11.44
C ALA A 112 6.29 -15.28 12.11
N SER A 113 6.29 -14.08 12.69
CA SER A 113 5.12 -13.48 13.30
C SER A 113 5.08 -11.97 13.05
N ALA A 114 3.89 -11.42 12.90
CA ALA A 114 3.70 -9.98 12.79
C ALA A 114 3.89 -9.32 14.17
N LEU A 115 4.50 -8.13 14.17
CA LEU A 115 4.66 -7.27 15.33
C LEU A 115 3.80 -6.02 15.16
N ASN A 116 3.39 -5.43 16.30
CA ASN A 116 2.71 -4.13 16.36
C ASN A 116 1.38 -4.08 15.57
N THR A 117 0.71 -5.20 15.38
CA THR A 117 -0.65 -5.18 14.81
C THR A 117 -1.65 -4.58 15.84
N PRO A 118 -2.70 -3.85 15.39
CA PRO A 118 -3.08 -3.63 13.99
C PRO A 118 -2.23 -2.55 13.31
N TRP A 119 -1.84 -2.78 12.05
CA TRP A 119 -1.20 -1.77 11.23
C TRP A 119 -2.24 -0.87 10.55
N SER A 120 -1.92 0.41 10.35
CA SER A 120 -2.76 1.30 9.56
C SER A 120 -2.49 1.14 8.07
N ALA A 121 -3.52 1.21 7.26
CA ALA A 121 -3.43 1.13 5.81
C ALA A 121 -4.23 2.25 5.16
N GLU A 122 -3.69 2.83 4.09
CA GLU A 122 -4.34 3.84 3.26
C GLU A 122 -4.20 3.44 1.79
N VAL A 123 -5.32 3.33 1.08
CA VAL A 123 -5.37 3.01 -0.35
C VAL A 123 -5.72 4.25 -1.13
N THR A 124 -4.91 4.55 -2.15
CA THR A 124 -5.15 5.62 -3.13
C THR A 124 -5.06 5.06 -4.53
N GLY A 125 -5.84 5.61 -5.45
CA GLY A 125 -5.80 5.19 -6.85
C GLY A 125 -7.09 5.50 -7.60
N SER A 126 -7.11 5.09 -8.86
CA SER A 126 -8.22 5.27 -9.80
C SER A 126 -8.06 4.28 -10.97
N GLY A 127 -9.06 4.20 -11.83
CA GLY A 127 -8.97 3.38 -13.05
C GLY A 127 -8.78 1.87 -12.80
N GLY A 128 -9.27 1.39 -11.66
CA GLY A 128 -9.18 -0.01 -11.27
C GLY A 128 -7.96 -0.35 -10.40
N ASN A 129 -6.91 0.47 -10.40
CA ASN A 129 -5.63 0.19 -9.75
C ASN A 129 -5.22 1.28 -8.76
N GLY A 130 -4.25 0.99 -7.90
CA GLY A 130 -3.77 1.96 -6.93
C GLY A 130 -2.52 1.52 -6.19
N SER A 131 -2.23 2.26 -5.13
CA SER A 131 -1.19 1.94 -4.16
C SER A 131 -1.78 1.88 -2.76
N MET A 132 -1.21 1.04 -1.91
CA MET A 132 -1.54 0.98 -0.50
C MET A 132 -0.30 1.33 0.32
N SER A 133 -0.43 2.33 1.18
CA SER A 133 0.56 2.71 2.17
C SER A 133 0.22 2.06 3.50
N ILE A 134 1.17 1.34 4.10
CA ILE A 134 1.00 0.64 5.37
C ILE A 134 1.94 1.29 6.38
N SER A 135 1.43 1.68 7.54
CA SER A 135 2.21 2.29 8.62
C SER A 135 2.26 1.36 9.84
N GLY A 136 3.43 1.32 10.47
CA GLY A 136 3.67 0.52 11.66
C GLY A 136 3.90 -0.97 11.41
N ALA A 137 4.14 -1.37 10.14
CA ALA A 137 4.41 -2.75 9.81
C ALA A 137 5.67 -3.28 10.52
N GLY A 138 5.59 -4.47 11.10
CA GLY A 138 6.74 -5.11 11.74
C GLY A 138 6.64 -6.64 11.72
N GLY A 139 7.78 -7.28 11.80
CA GLY A 139 7.87 -8.73 11.82
C GLY A 139 9.03 -9.23 12.66
N LYS A 140 8.82 -10.39 13.27
CA LYS A 140 9.80 -11.16 14.04
C LYS A 140 10.02 -12.49 13.35
N PHE A 141 11.27 -12.82 13.14
CA PHE A 141 11.68 -14.03 12.42
C PHE A 141 12.72 -14.78 13.28
N THR A 142 12.54 -16.08 13.44
CA THR A 142 13.47 -16.95 14.17
C THR A 142 13.88 -18.11 13.28
N CYS A 143 15.18 -18.21 12.98
CA CYS A 143 15.77 -19.26 12.15
C CYS A 143 17.05 -19.78 12.82
N GLY A 144 17.20 -21.11 12.98
CA GLY A 144 18.40 -21.71 13.56
C GLY A 144 18.76 -21.13 14.94
N GLY A 145 17.76 -20.78 15.76
CA GLY A 145 17.96 -20.16 17.08
C GLY A 145 18.25 -18.65 17.04
N THR A 146 18.45 -18.05 15.88
CA THR A 146 18.65 -16.60 15.74
C THR A 146 17.30 -15.92 15.55
N THR A 147 17.01 -14.93 16.38
CA THR A 147 15.79 -14.11 16.31
C THR A 147 16.13 -12.70 15.87
N CYS A 148 15.43 -12.20 14.84
CA CYS A 148 15.55 -10.84 14.33
C CYS A 148 14.18 -10.16 14.27
N GLU A 149 14.14 -8.89 14.63
CA GLU A 149 12.94 -8.07 14.60
C GLU A 149 13.16 -6.85 13.70
N TYR A 150 12.19 -6.56 12.86
CA TYR A 150 12.24 -5.48 11.89
C TYR A 150 10.94 -4.69 11.88
N SER A 151 11.02 -3.40 11.58
CA SER A 151 9.85 -2.56 11.36
C SER A 151 10.04 -1.59 10.21
N ALA A 152 8.94 -1.17 9.61
CA ALA A 152 8.88 -0.08 8.65
C ALA A 152 7.91 0.98 9.18
N SER A 153 8.36 2.23 9.26
CA SER A 153 7.47 3.35 9.59
C SER A 153 6.39 3.52 8.52
N LYS A 154 6.77 3.29 7.26
CA LYS A 154 5.89 3.32 6.10
C LYS A 154 6.37 2.30 5.06
N ALA A 155 5.46 1.44 4.63
CA ALA A 155 5.65 0.50 3.52
C ALA A 155 4.66 0.87 2.41
N SER A 156 5.07 0.76 1.15
CA SER A 156 4.20 1.03 0.01
C SER A 156 4.14 -0.20 -0.90
N VAL A 157 2.92 -0.61 -1.26
CA VAL A 157 2.66 -1.76 -2.13
C VAL A 157 1.74 -1.33 -3.27
N SER A 158 1.87 -1.97 -4.43
CA SER A 158 0.93 -1.76 -5.54
C SER A 158 -0.29 -2.66 -5.38
N VAL A 159 -1.45 -2.15 -5.81
CA VAL A 159 -2.71 -2.88 -5.82
C VAL A 159 -3.27 -2.82 -7.23
N SER A 160 -3.49 -3.96 -7.85
CA SER A 160 -4.17 -4.07 -9.14
C SER A 160 -5.54 -4.69 -8.92
N GLY A 161 -6.58 -3.96 -9.33
CA GLY A 161 -7.95 -4.44 -9.22
C GLY A 161 -8.21 -5.63 -10.14
N GLY A 162 -9.18 -6.44 -9.75
CA GLY A 162 -9.54 -7.65 -10.51
C GLY A 162 -10.45 -8.60 -9.75
N ASN A 163 -10.57 -9.80 -10.28
CA ASN A 163 -11.30 -10.90 -9.67
C ASN A 163 -10.47 -12.21 -9.72
N PRO A 164 -9.52 -12.41 -8.81
CA PRO A 164 -9.17 -11.59 -7.63
C PRO A 164 -8.34 -10.33 -7.97
N ALA A 165 -8.39 -9.34 -7.08
CA ALA A 165 -7.43 -8.25 -7.07
C ALA A 165 -6.07 -8.74 -6.55
N THR A 166 -4.96 -8.11 -6.98
CA THR A 166 -3.62 -8.49 -6.53
C THR A 166 -2.94 -7.35 -5.76
N ILE A 167 -2.17 -7.70 -4.75
CA ILE A 167 -1.37 -6.81 -3.92
C ILE A 167 0.09 -7.25 -4.05
N LYS A 168 0.95 -6.37 -4.54
CA LYS A 168 2.37 -6.70 -4.76
C LYS A 168 3.28 -5.85 -3.88
N ALA A 169 4.00 -6.51 -2.99
CA ALA A 169 5.13 -5.97 -2.25
C ALA A 169 6.40 -6.26 -3.04
N SER A 170 7.18 -5.22 -3.36
CA SER A 170 8.43 -5.35 -4.12
C SER A 170 9.55 -4.69 -3.33
N SER A 171 10.38 -5.51 -2.67
CA SER A 171 11.55 -5.07 -1.90
C SER A 171 11.26 -3.97 -0.89
N ILE A 172 10.16 -4.11 -0.13
CA ILE A 172 9.81 -3.16 0.94
C ILE A 172 10.91 -3.17 2.00
N SER A 173 11.50 -2.01 2.26
CA SER A 173 12.59 -1.88 3.22
C SER A 173 12.09 -1.80 4.66
N PHE A 174 12.77 -2.55 5.53
CA PHE A 174 12.56 -2.57 6.97
C PHE A 174 13.86 -2.28 7.71
N SER A 175 13.80 -1.61 8.83
CA SER A 175 14.92 -1.37 9.73
C SER A 175 14.88 -2.35 10.91
N LYS A 176 16.05 -2.81 11.35
CA LYS A 176 16.18 -3.67 12.54
C LYS A 176 15.72 -2.90 13.79
N THR A 177 14.87 -3.53 14.57
CA THR A 177 14.41 -3.04 15.88
C THR A 177 14.82 -3.94 17.04
N GLY A 178 15.21 -5.21 16.73
CA GLY A 178 15.66 -6.15 17.74
C GLY A 178 16.49 -7.29 17.14
N GLY A 179 17.16 -8.05 18.02
CA GLY A 179 17.99 -9.19 17.65
C GLY A 179 19.49 -8.91 17.76
N GLY A 180 20.27 -9.99 17.70
CA GLY A 180 21.71 -9.99 17.89
C GLY A 180 22.51 -9.47 16.69
N PHE A 181 23.83 -9.69 16.73
CA PHE A 181 24.79 -9.25 15.70
C PHE A 181 24.60 -9.96 14.34
N LEU A 182 23.99 -11.14 14.32
CA LEU A 182 23.67 -11.86 13.09
C LEU A 182 22.47 -11.24 12.32
N CYS A 183 21.71 -10.34 12.94
CA CYS A 183 20.63 -9.63 12.30
C CYS A 183 21.17 -8.41 11.57
N SER A 184 21.00 -8.35 10.25
CA SER A 184 21.37 -7.19 9.44
C SER A 184 20.64 -5.93 9.91
N SER A 185 21.22 -4.75 9.71
CA SER A 185 20.58 -3.47 10.07
C SER A 185 19.30 -3.19 9.29
N THR A 186 19.18 -3.79 8.11
CA THR A 186 18.02 -3.66 7.22
C THR A 186 17.58 -5.02 6.69
N ALA A 187 16.31 -5.11 6.33
CA ALA A 187 15.75 -6.24 5.60
C ALA A 187 14.82 -5.72 4.51
N SER A 188 14.59 -6.52 3.48
CA SER A 188 13.60 -6.24 2.44
C SER A 188 12.58 -7.37 2.36
N TRP A 189 11.32 -7.01 2.18
CA TRP A 189 10.23 -7.96 2.03
C TRP A 189 9.60 -7.87 0.65
N SER A 190 9.33 -9.04 0.05
CA SER A 190 8.64 -9.17 -1.24
C SER A 190 7.61 -10.29 -1.17
N GLY A 191 6.53 -10.12 -1.92
CA GLY A 191 5.47 -11.11 -2.05
C GLY A 191 4.33 -10.60 -2.93
N THR A 192 3.61 -11.51 -3.57
CA THR A 192 2.40 -11.19 -4.33
C THR A 192 1.23 -11.92 -3.71
N TYR A 193 0.18 -11.16 -3.41
CA TYR A 193 -1.03 -11.66 -2.75
C TYR A 193 -2.23 -11.45 -3.65
N GLU A 194 -3.20 -12.33 -3.53
CA GLU A 194 -4.51 -12.18 -4.14
C GLU A 194 -5.58 -11.94 -3.07
N ALA A 195 -6.51 -11.03 -3.35
CA ALA A 195 -7.65 -10.78 -2.46
C ALA A 195 -8.59 -11.99 -2.48
N THR A 196 -8.87 -12.54 -1.29
CA THR A 196 -9.84 -13.62 -1.10
C THR A 196 -11.21 -13.09 -0.68
N ALA A 197 -11.25 -11.88 -0.09
CA ALA A 197 -12.45 -11.13 0.23
C ALA A 197 -12.14 -9.63 0.36
N PRO A 198 -13.00 -8.74 -0.19
CA PRO A 198 -14.10 -9.05 -1.11
C PRO A 198 -13.60 -9.41 -2.52
N LYS A 199 -14.46 -10.04 -3.32
CA LYS A 199 -14.23 -10.34 -4.75
C LYS A 199 -15.49 -10.01 -5.55
N PRO A 200 -15.36 -9.37 -6.72
CA PRO A 200 -14.18 -8.69 -7.27
C PRO A 200 -13.84 -7.43 -6.48
N LEU A 201 -12.64 -6.87 -6.64
CA LEU A 201 -12.22 -5.65 -5.96
C LEU A 201 -11.46 -4.74 -6.93
N PHE A 202 -11.90 -3.49 -7.05
CA PHE A 202 -11.27 -2.45 -7.88
C PHE A 202 -11.06 -1.18 -7.06
N ILE A 203 -10.06 -0.39 -7.43
CA ILE A 203 -9.77 0.91 -6.85
C ILE A 203 -10.14 1.96 -7.89
N VAL A 204 -11.21 2.68 -7.65
CA VAL A 204 -11.78 3.63 -8.60
C VAL A 204 -11.88 5.02 -7.98
N SER A 205 -12.06 6.06 -8.81
CA SER A 205 -12.43 7.39 -8.30
C SER A 205 -13.86 7.37 -7.76
N GLY A 206 -14.08 8.12 -6.69
CA GLY A 206 -15.37 8.30 -6.05
C GLY A 206 -16.18 9.43 -6.68
#